data_d4b406db75d3749839355d076a6fc2dc
#
_entry.id   d4b406db75d3749839355d076a6fc2dc
#
_cell.length_a   1.000
_cell.length_b   1.000
_cell.length_c   1.000
_cell.angle_alpha   90.00
_cell.angle_beta   90.00
_cell.angle_gamma   90.00
#
_symmetry.space_group_name_H-M   'P 1'
#
loop_
_entity.id
_entity.type
_entity.pdbx_description
1 polymer ?
#
loop_
_entity_poly.entity_id
_entity_poly.type
_entity_poly.pdbx_seq_one_letter_code
_entity_poly.pdbx_strand_id
1 'polypeptide(L)'
;HALQCHHCGQAEPIPPACPVCGAEASLVPVGPGVERITEEAAARFPAARRLVMASDTIPGPVAAAGAARAIAAREVDLVIGTQIVAKGWHFPHLTLVGVVDADLGLGGGDLRAAERTVQLLHQVAGRAGRAEAPGTVLLQTFDPAHPVMQALLEGDLARFMAREAGQRRPGHWP
;
A
#
# COMPACT_ATOMS: atom_id res chain seq x y z
N HIS A 1 9.14 15.68 -12.17
CA HIS A 1 9.55 14.43 -11.50
C HIS A 1 10.91 14.64 -10.86
N ALA A 2 11.09 14.16 -9.63
CA ALA A 2 12.32 14.24 -8.86
C ALA A 2 12.59 12.90 -8.16
N LEU A 3 13.85 12.59 -7.93
CA LEU A 3 14.28 11.55 -7.00
C LEU A 3 14.19 12.11 -5.59
N GLN A 4 13.47 11.45 -4.71
CA GLN A 4 13.39 11.84 -3.30
C GLN A 4 13.90 10.74 -2.40
N CYS A 5 14.81 11.06 -1.50
CA CYS A 5 15.29 10.13 -0.50
C CYS A 5 14.22 9.92 0.58
N HIS A 6 13.76 8.69 0.78
CA HIS A 6 12.77 8.37 1.82
C HIS A 6 13.33 8.47 3.25
N HIS A 7 14.66 8.52 3.41
CA HIS A 7 15.29 8.61 4.72
C HIS A 7 15.43 10.06 5.20
N CYS A 8 15.95 10.96 4.35
CA CYS A 8 16.22 12.35 4.73
C CYS A 8 15.35 13.40 4.03
N GLY A 9 14.52 13.00 3.08
CA GLY A 9 13.63 13.90 2.33
C GLY A 9 14.31 14.72 1.24
N GLN A 10 15.64 14.57 1.04
CA GLN A 10 16.37 15.28 -0.01
C GLN A 10 15.77 14.96 -1.37
N ALA A 11 15.53 15.98 -2.18
CA ALA A 11 14.99 15.84 -3.53
C ALA A 11 16.01 16.34 -4.56
N GLU A 12 16.21 15.57 -5.63
CA GLU A 12 17.09 15.91 -6.74
C GLU A 12 16.37 15.68 -8.07
N PRO A 13 16.71 16.47 -9.13
CA PRO A 13 16.20 16.19 -10.46
C PRO A 13 16.57 14.78 -10.92
N ILE A 14 15.69 14.12 -11.68
CA ILE A 14 16.01 12.84 -12.30
C ILE A 14 17.13 13.08 -13.31
N PRO A 15 18.30 12.40 -13.19
CA PRO A 15 19.38 12.55 -14.17
C PRO A 15 18.92 11.99 -15.53
N PRO A 16 19.32 12.62 -16.63
CA PRO A 16 18.92 12.20 -17.99
C PRO A 16 19.51 10.82 -18.36
N ALA A 17 20.60 10.42 -17.73
CA ALA A 17 21.24 9.14 -17.95
C ALA A 17 21.68 8.52 -16.60
N CYS A 18 21.80 7.21 -16.57
CA CYS A 18 22.30 6.48 -15.40
C CYS A 18 23.72 6.95 -15.06
N PRO A 19 24.00 7.43 -13.83
CA PRO A 19 25.33 7.91 -13.46
C PRO A 19 26.40 6.80 -13.42
N VAL A 20 26.01 5.53 -13.43
CA VAL A 20 26.92 4.38 -13.34
C VAL A 20 27.26 3.85 -14.73
N CYS A 21 26.28 3.66 -15.61
CA CYS A 21 26.47 3.02 -16.92
C CYS A 21 26.20 3.93 -18.13
N GLY A 22 25.75 5.17 -17.90
CA GLY A 22 25.46 6.12 -18.97
C GLY A 22 24.21 5.83 -19.79
N ALA A 23 23.43 4.81 -19.47
CA ALA A 23 22.22 4.46 -20.21
C ALA A 23 21.17 5.58 -20.07
N GLU A 24 20.72 6.14 -21.20
CA GLU A 24 19.67 7.15 -21.26
C GLU A 24 18.29 6.54 -20.95
N ALA A 25 17.40 7.32 -20.33
CA ALA A 25 16.05 6.94 -19.98
C ALA A 25 15.91 5.60 -19.22
N SER A 26 16.97 5.20 -18.52
CA SER A 26 17.04 3.92 -17.79
C SER A 26 16.39 3.97 -16.39
N LEU A 27 16.12 5.16 -15.87
CA LEU A 27 15.46 5.35 -14.59
C LEU A 27 13.95 5.36 -14.80
N VAL A 28 13.30 4.30 -14.37
CA VAL A 28 11.83 4.16 -14.42
C VAL A 28 11.26 4.19 -13.00
N PRO A 29 10.07 4.79 -12.81
CA PRO A 29 9.37 4.71 -11.53
C PRO A 29 9.11 3.24 -11.15
N VAL A 30 9.39 2.88 -9.90
CA VAL A 30 9.08 1.54 -9.39
C VAL A 30 7.69 1.58 -8.78
N GLY A 31 6.80 0.72 -9.28
CA GLY A 31 5.41 0.62 -8.84
C GLY A 31 4.48 1.70 -9.43
N PRO A 32 3.18 1.46 -9.39
CA PRO A 32 2.18 2.43 -9.80
C PRO A 32 2.07 3.52 -8.72
N GLY A 33 2.57 4.72 -8.97
CA GLY A 33 2.35 5.87 -8.08
C GLY A 33 0.86 6.16 -7.87
N VAL A 34 0.54 6.86 -6.78
CA VAL A 34 -0.84 7.25 -6.45
C VAL A 34 -1.47 8.05 -7.60
N GLU A 35 -0.68 8.88 -8.28
CA GLU A 35 -1.10 9.69 -9.41
C GLU A 35 -1.61 8.81 -10.56
N ARG A 36 -0.84 7.80 -10.94
CA ARG A 36 -1.23 6.89 -12.03
C ARG A 36 -2.48 6.09 -11.70
N ILE A 37 -2.58 5.58 -10.46
CA ILE A 37 -3.80 4.88 -10.01
C ILE A 37 -4.99 5.84 -10.04
N THR A 38 -4.79 7.10 -9.67
CA THR A 38 -5.84 8.13 -9.69
C THR A 38 -6.31 8.43 -11.12
N GLU A 39 -5.40 8.55 -12.07
CA GLU A 39 -5.69 8.74 -13.49
C GLU A 39 -6.47 7.56 -14.07
N GLU A 40 -6.02 6.33 -13.84
CA GLU A 40 -6.73 5.13 -14.28
C GLU A 40 -8.11 5.00 -13.64
N ALA A 41 -8.23 5.29 -12.36
CA ALA A 41 -9.51 5.28 -11.66
C ALA A 41 -10.47 6.34 -12.21
N ALA A 42 -9.96 7.53 -12.58
CA ALA A 42 -10.75 8.56 -13.21
C ALA A 42 -11.29 8.13 -14.58
N ALA A 43 -10.47 7.45 -15.36
CA ALA A 43 -10.87 6.97 -16.68
C ALA A 43 -11.88 5.80 -16.60
N ARG A 44 -11.69 4.87 -15.65
CA ARG A 44 -12.54 3.68 -15.51
C ARG A 44 -13.85 3.96 -14.77
N PHE A 45 -13.83 4.88 -13.82
CA PHE A 45 -14.96 5.24 -12.97
C PHE A 45 -15.21 6.76 -12.99
N PRO A 46 -15.61 7.33 -14.12
CA PRO A 46 -15.73 8.78 -14.28
C PRO A 46 -16.79 9.40 -13.35
N ALA A 47 -17.84 8.66 -13.02
CA ALA A 47 -18.90 9.12 -12.14
C ALA A 47 -18.58 8.97 -10.64
N ALA A 48 -17.52 8.23 -10.27
CA ALA A 48 -17.18 8.00 -8.87
C ALA A 48 -16.57 9.26 -8.24
N ARG A 49 -17.04 9.59 -7.04
CA ARG A 49 -16.47 10.65 -6.20
C ARG A 49 -15.21 10.11 -5.54
N ARG A 50 -14.08 10.61 -5.96
CA ARG A 50 -12.76 10.11 -5.58
C ARG A 50 -12.12 10.98 -4.50
N LEU A 51 -11.46 10.34 -3.54
CA LEU A 51 -10.63 10.98 -2.52
C LEU A 51 -9.23 10.38 -2.57
N VAL A 52 -8.23 11.21 -2.82
CA VAL A 52 -6.82 10.81 -2.76
C VAL A 52 -6.27 11.11 -1.37
N MET A 53 -5.70 10.07 -0.74
CA MET A 53 -5.14 10.13 0.61
C MET A 53 -3.65 9.77 0.57
N ALA A 54 -2.83 10.76 0.34
CA ALA A 54 -1.38 10.67 0.42
C ALA A 54 -0.86 11.74 1.40
N SER A 55 0.40 11.62 1.81
CA SER A 55 0.97 12.50 2.83
C SER A 55 0.98 13.97 2.45
N ASP A 56 0.99 14.26 1.16
CA ASP A 56 0.96 15.60 0.55
C ASP A 56 -0.47 16.12 0.32
N THR A 57 -1.45 15.23 0.14
CA THR A 57 -2.85 15.61 -0.13
C THR A 57 -3.68 15.81 1.14
N ILE A 58 -3.23 15.29 2.28
CA ILE A 58 -3.89 15.47 3.58
C ILE A 58 -2.91 16.11 4.58
N PRO A 59 -2.64 17.40 4.45
CA PRO A 59 -1.74 18.10 5.35
C PRO A 59 -2.43 18.41 6.69
N GLY A 60 -2.12 17.59 7.69
CA GLY A 60 -2.50 17.87 9.08
C GLY A 60 -3.91 17.41 9.51
N PRO A 61 -4.23 17.62 10.81
CA PRO A 61 -5.39 17.01 11.45
C PRO A 61 -6.74 17.54 10.96
N VAL A 62 -6.80 18.79 10.52
CA VAL A 62 -8.06 19.41 10.05
C VAL A 62 -8.50 18.79 8.72
N ALA A 63 -7.58 18.66 7.77
CA ALA A 63 -7.86 18.00 6.49
C ALA A 63 -8.22 16.51 6.70
N ALA A 64 -7.52 15.85 7.62
CA ALA A 64 -7.82 14.48 8.01
C ALA A 64 -9.24 14.31 8.57
N ALA A 65 -9.65 15.20 9.48
CA ALA A 65 -11.00 15.19 10.04
C ALA A 65 -12.09 15.47 8.97
N GLY A 66 -11.80 16.35 7.99
CA GLY A 66 -12.67 16.61 6.85
C GLY A 66 -12.87 15.35 5.98
N ALA A 67 -11.78 14.70 5.62
CA ALA A 67 -11.78 13.45 4.85
C ALA A 67 -12.57 12.34 5.58
N ALA A 68 -12.34 12.16 6.88
CA ALA A 68 -13.06 11.18 7.69
C ALA A 68 -14.58 11.43 7.70
N ARG A 69 -15.00 12.68 7.82
CA ARG A 69 -16.43 13.04 7.76
C ARG A 69 -17.06 12.76 6.40
N ALA A 70 -16.38 13.14 5.31
CA ALA A 70 -16.86 12.88 3.96
C ALA A 70 -17.04 11.38 3.68
N ILE A 71 -16.09 10.56 4.14
CA ILE A 71 -16.16 9.11 4.03
C ILE A 71 -17.35 8.56 4.84
N ALA A 72 -17.50 8.98 6.09
CA ALA A 72 -18.59 8.54 6.96
C ALA A 72 -19.98 8.98 6.44
N ALA A 73 -20.07 10.15 5.82
CA ALA A 73 -21.28 10.67 5.18
C ALA A 73 -21.60 10.04 3.81
N ARG A 74 -20.80 9.09 3.34
CA ARG A 74 -20.92 8.48 2.00
C ARG A 74 -20.81 9.49 0.85
N GLU A 75 -20.06 10.55 1.05
CA GLU A 75 -19.77 11.55 0.01
C GLU A 75 -18.62 11.13 -0.91
N VAL A 76 -17.94 10.02 -0.59
CA VAL A 76 -16.82 9.44 -1.32
C VAL A 76 -17.17 8.00 -1.71
N ASP A 77 -16.96 7.66 -2.97
CA ASP A 77 -17.20 6.32 -3.50
C ASP A 77 -15.90 5.52 -3.62
N LEU A 78 -14.78 6.21 -3.86
CA LEU A 78 -13.47 5.59 -4.06
C LEU A 78 -12.38 6.36 -3.31
N VAL A 79 -11.69 5.67 -2.42
CA VAL A 79 -10.49 6.19 -1.73
C VAL A 79 -9.26 5.58 -2.37
N ILE A 80 -8.31 6.42 -2.78
CA ILE A 80 -7.03 6.03 -3.34
C ILE A 80 -5.93 6.54 -2.41
N GLY A 81 -5.01 5.68 -2.01
CA GLY A 81 -3.95 6.13 -1.11
C GLY A 81 -2.83 5.12 -0.93
N THR A 82 -1.81 5.55 -0.22
CA THR A 82 -0.66 4.74 0.17
C THR A 82 -0.90 4.06 1.53
N GLN A 83 0.15 3.60 2.18
CA GLN A 83 0.10 2.99 3.51
C GLN A 83 -0.60 3.84 4.59
N ILE A 84 -0.74 5.16 4.36
CA ILE A 84 -1.45 6.05 5.29
C ILE A 84 -2.90 5.63 5.47
N VAL A 85 -3.53 5.10 4.43
CA VAL A 85 -4.92 4.60 4.45
C VAL A 85 -5.07 3.39 5.38
N ALA A 86 -4.01 2.61 5.57
CA ALA A 86 -4.02 1.43 6.42
C ALA A 86 -4.04 1.78 7.92
N LYS A 87 -3.55 2.96 8.31
CA LYS A 87 -3.34 3.34 9.71
C LYS A 87 -4.35 4.36 10.21
N GLY A 88 -5.06 4.02 11.29
CA GLY A 88 -5.83 5.00 12.08
C GLY A 88 -7.14 5.49 11.48
N TRP A 89 -7.48 5.12 10.26
CA TRP A 89 -8.70 5.55 9.61
C TRP A 89 -9.86 4.58 9.85
N HIS A 90 -11.07 5.13 9.96
CA HIS A 90 -12.30 4.35 10.05
C HIS A 90 -13.10 4.49 8.77
N PHE A 91 -13.43 3.37 8.15
CA PHE A 91 -14.20 3.29 6.90
C PHE A 91 -15.48 2.46 7.16
N PRO A 92 -16.56 3.06 7.68
CA PRO A 92 -17.72 2.30 8.16
C PRO A 92 -18.48 1.56 7.05
N HIS A 93 -18.37 2.03 5.80
CA HIS A 93 -19.11 1.49 4.65
C HIS A 93 -18.22 0.85 3.59
N LEU A 94 -16.99 0.50 3.95
CA LEU A 94 -16.03 -0.06 3.02
C LEU A 94 -16.34 -1.54 2.74
N THR A 95 -16.73 -1.83 1.51
CA THR A 95 -17.09 -3.18 1.05
C THR A 95 -16.02 -3.84 0.21
N LEU A 96 -15.13 -3.05 -0.42
CA LEU A 96 -14.07 -3.54 -1.28
C LEU A 96 -12.74 -2.84 -0.96
N VAL A 97 -11.70 -3.63 -0.83
CA VAL A 97 -10.31 -3.16 -0.76
C VAL A 97 -9.52 -3.78 -1.91
N GLY A 98 -8.88 -2.93 -2.72
CA GLY A 98 -7.92 -3.34 -3.73
C GLY A 98 -6.50 -2.96 -3.31
N VAL A 99 -5.60 -3.91 -3.30
CA VAL A 99 -4.17 -3.68 -3.12
C VAL A 99 -3.46 -3.86 -4.45
N VAL A 100 -2.92 -2.78 -4.97
CA VAL A 100 -2.14 -2.80 -6.21
C VAL A 100 -0.68 -3.02 -5.87
N ASP A 101 -0.06 -4.03 -6.50
CA ASP A 101 1.32 -4.43 -6.25
C ASP A 101 1.58 -4.82 -4.77
N ALA A 102 0.96 -5.92 -4.35
CA ALA A 102 1.14 -6.45 -3.00
C ALA A 102 2.57 -6.95 -2.72
N ASP A 103 3.37 -7.13 -3.77
CA ASP A 103 4.75 -7.61 -3.68
C ASP A 103 5.77 -6.50 -3.36
N LEU A 104 5.37 -5.24 -3.49
CA LEU A 104 6.26 -4.07 -3.36
C LEU A 104 7.06 -4.05 -2.04
N GLY A 105 6.47 -4.54 -0.95
CA GLY A 105 7.12 -4.63 0.35
C GLY A 105 8.04 -5.83 0.53
N LEU A 106 8.07 -6.79 -0.41
CA LEU A 106 8.80 -8.06 -0.28
C LEU A 106 10.23 -7.99 -0.80
N GLY A 107 10.56 -6.96 -1.60
CA GLY A 107 11.90 -6.74 -2.12
C GLY A 107 12.81 -5.99 -1.15
N GLY A 108 14.13 -6.07 -1.36
CA GLY A 108 15.07 -5.12 -0.78
C GLY A 108 15.93 -5.57 0.40
N GLY A 109 16.07 -6.86 0.69
CA GLY A 109 17.06 -7.36 1.65
C GLY A 109 16.77 -7.07 3.14
N ASP A 110 15.59 -6.53 3.47
CA ASP A 110 15.14 -6.43 4.86
C ASP A 110 14.68 -7.80 5.35
N LEU A 111 15.34 -8.32 6.38
CA LEU A 111 15.03 -9.62 6.99
C LEU A 111 13.60 -9.73 7.52
N ARG A 112 12.94 -8.62 7.77
CA ARG A 112 11.55 -8.55 8.24
C ARG A 112 10.58 -8.07 7.16
N ALA A 113 10.99 -8.02 5.90
CA ALA A 113 10.15 -7.56 4.80
C ALA A 113 8.83 -8.33 4.73
N ALA A 114 8.90 -9.66 4.79
CA ALA A 114 7.74 -10.54 4.75
C ALA A 114 6.79 -10.31 5.95
N GLU A 115 7.34 -10.18 7.16
CA GLU A 115 6.54 -9.90 8.37
C GLU A 115 5.83 -8.53 8.30
N ARG A 116 6.55 -7.49 7.87
CA ARG A 116 5.97 -6.15 7.73
C ARG A 116 4.90 -6.10 6.65
N THR A 117 5.15 -6.78 5.54
CA THR A 117 4.20 -6.85 4.42
C THR A 117 2.93 -7.58 4.83
N VAL A 118 3.02 -8.76 5.45
CA VAL A 118 1.83 -9.49 5.90
C VAL A 118 1.04 -8.70 6.94
N GLN A 119 1.70 -8.02 7.87
CA GLN A 119 1.04 -7.18 8.87
C GLN A 119 0.31 -5.99 8.22
N LEU A 120 0.96 -5.30 7.27
CA LEU A 120 0.35 -4.19 6.53
C LEU A 120 -0.87 -4.67 5.74
N LEU A 121 -0.72 -5.72 4.94
CA LEU A 121 -1.80 -6.25 4.12
C LEU A 121 -2.97 -6.77 4.98
N HIS A 122 -2.68 -7.40 6.11
CA HIS A 122 -3.70 -7.82 7.07
C HIS A 122 -4.45 -6.62 7.69
N GLN A 123 -3.74 -5.54 8.04
CA GLN A 123 -4.38 -4.31 8.54
C GLN A 123 -5.30 -3.69 7.49
N VAL A 124 -4.87 -3.67 6.23
CA VAL A 124 -5.68 -3.16 5.10
C VAL A 124 -6.89 -4.06 4.87
N ALA A 125 -6.68 -5.39 4.83
CA ALA A 125 -7.75 -6.37 4.67
C ALA A 125 -8.81 -6.25 5.79
N GLY A 126 -8.37 -6.06 7.02
CA GLY A 126 -9.27 -5.86 8.17
C GLY A 126 -10.09 -4.57 8.14
N ARG A 127 -9.96 -3.73 7.12
CA ARG A 127 -10.81 -2.55 6.91
C ARG A 127 -12.09 -2.86 6.14
N ALA A 128 -12.07 -3.88 5.27
CA ALA A 128 -13.26 -4.29 4.54
C ALA A 128 -14.23 -5.06 5.45
N GLY A 129 -15.54 -4.88 5.21
CA GLY A 129 -16.56 -5.70 5.83
C GLY A 129 -16.85 -5.43 7.30
N ARG A 130 -16.72 -4.20 7.75
CA ARG A 130 -17.18 -3.79 9.08
C ARG A 130 -18.61 -3.22 8.98
N ALA A 131 -19.47 -3.61 9.89
CA ALA A 131 -20.84 -3.20 10.15
C ALA A 131 -21.90 -4.11 9.50
N GLU A 132 -22.36 -3.89 8.30
CA GLU A 132 -23.59 -4.51 7.78
C GLU A 132 -23.37 -5.44 6.57
N ALA A 133 -22.18 -5.41 5.95
CA ALA A 133 -21.88 -6.17 4.75
C ALA A 133 -20.52 -6.89 4.82
N PRO A 134 -20.42 -8.11 4.29
CA PRO A 134 -19.15 -8.77 4.12
C PRO A 134 -18.24 -7.96 3.17
N GLY A 135 -16.97 -7.84 3.54
CA GLY A 135 -15.99 -7.15 2.71
C GLY A 135 -15.23 -8.10 1.81
N THR A 136 -14.86 -7.59 0.65
CA THR A 136 -13.98 -8.29 -0.29
C THR A 136 -12.63 -7.61 -0.33
N VAL A 137 -11.56 -8.40 -0.36
CA VAL A 137 -10.18 -7.92 -0.52
C VAL A 137 -9.59 -8.55 -1.77
N LEU A 138 -9.08 -7.71 -2.66
CA LEU A 138 -8.38 -8.12 -3.87
C LEU A 138 -6.91 -7.74 -3.72
N LEU A 139 -6.03 -8.72 -3.83
CA LEU A 139 -4.58 -8.52 -3.82
C LEU A 139 -4.04 -8.77 -5.23
N GLN A 140 -3.44 -7.75 -5.83
CA GLN A 140 -2.71 -7.91 -7.07
C GLN A 140 -1.28 -8.30 -6.73
N THR A 141 -0.83 -9.47 -7.21
CA THR A 141 0.50 -10.01 -6.96
C THR A 141 1.04 -10.72 -8.20
N PHE A 142 2.35 -10.70 -8.39
CA PHE A 142 3.07 -11.47 -9.40
C PHE A 142 3.38 -12.90 -8.92
N ASP A 143 3.42 -13.12 -7.60
CA ASP A 143 3.66 -14.43 -6.99
C ASP A 143 2.55 -14.80 -6.00
N PRO A 144 1.42 -15.32 -6.47
CA PRO A 144 0.34 -15.74 -5.60
C PRO A 144 0.70 -16.92 -4.68
N ALA A 145 1.77 -17.67 -5.01
CA ALA A 145 2.25 -18.78 -4.19
C ALA A 145 3.19 -18.31 -3.06
N HIS A 146 3.57 -17.04 -3.04
CA HIS A 146 4.44 -16.50 -2.00
C HIS A 146 3.85 -16.73 -0.60
N PRO A 147 4.66 -17.15 0.40
CA PRO A 147 4.18 -17.47 1.75
C PRO A 147 3.35 -16.37 2.41
N VAL A 148 3.65 -15.09 2.16
CA VAL A 148 2.87 -13.93 2.63
C VAL A 148 1.46 -13.95 2.06
N MET A 149 1.30 -14.20 0.76
CA MET A 149 -0.01 -14.23 0.10
C MET A 149 -0.84 -15.41 0.59
N GLN A 150 -0.21 -16.58 0.74
CA GLN A 150 -0.87 -17.77 1.28
C GLN A 150 -1.31 -17.58 2.73
N ALA A 151 -0.48 -16.96 3.58
CA ALA A 151 -0.84 -16.67 4.97
C ALA A 151 -2.05 -15.72 5.08
N LEU A 152 -2.19 -14.77 4.17
CA LEU A 152 -3.34 -13.86 4.12
C LEU A 152 -4.62 -14.60 3.68
N LEU A 153 -4.51 -15.52 2.70
CA LEU A 153 -5.64 -16.34 2.24
C LEU A 153 -6.11 -17.34 3.32
N GLU A 154 -5.18 -17.96 4.03
CA GLU A 154 -5.46 -18.91 5.11
C GLU A 154 -5.94 -18.22 6.38
N GLY A 155 -5.62 -16.94 6.58
CA GLY A 155 -5.94 -16.17 7.79
C GLY A 155 -5.11 -16.56 9.01
N ASP A 156 -4.07 -17.40 8.86
CA ASP A 156 -3.22 -17.87 9.93
C ASP A 156 -1.88 -17.13 10.03
N LEU A 157 -1.98 -15.87 10.46
CA LEU A 157 -0.81 -15.02 10.65
C LEU A 157 0.13 -15.54 11.75
N ALA A 158 -0.42 -16.18 12.79
CA ALA A 158 0.39 -16.68 13.90
C ALA A 158 1.34 -17.77 13.43
N ARG A 159 0.84 -18.70 12.62
CA ARG A 159 1.64 -19.75 11.99
C ARG A 159 2.71 -19.18 11.06
N PHE A 160 2.35 -18.19 10.25
CA PHE A 160 3.30 -17.51 9.37
C PHE A 160 4.44 -16.87 10.19
N MET A 161 4.12 -16.08 11.21
CA MET A 161 5.10 -15.40 12.05
C MET A 161 6.02 -16.37 12.79
N ALA A 162 5.47 -17.49 13.28
CA ALA A 162 6.26 -18.55 13.92
C ALA A 162 7.26 -19.20 12.94
N ARG A 163 6.85 -19.42 11.69
CA ARG A 163 7.70 -19.95 10.63
C ARG A 163 8.84 -18.99 10.29
N GLU A 164 8.54 -17.71 10.08
CA GLU A 164 9.53 -16.67 9.78
C GLU A 164 10.57 -16.55 10.92
N ALA A 165 10.10 -16.51 12.17
CA ALA A 165 10.98 -16.49 13.33
C ALA A 165 11.85 -17.76 13.42
N GLY A 166 11.29 -18.93 13.08
CA GLY A 166 12.01 -20.20 13.04
C GLY A 166 13.15 -20.22 12.02
N GLN A 167 12.93 -19.63 10.86
CA GLN A 167 13.95 -19.56 9.80
C GLN A 167 15.13 -18.63 10.15
N ARG A 168 14.92 -17.61 10.99
CA ARG A 168 15.97 -16.69 11.43
C ARG A 168 16.83 -17.23 12.58
N ARG A 169 16.30 -18.14 13.41
CA ARG A 169 17.00 -18.69 14.58
C ARG A 169 18.40 -19.28 14.27
N PRO A 170 18.60 -20.07 13.20
CA PRO A 170 19.92 -20.63 12.90
C PRO A 170 21.00 -19.58 12.61
N GLY A 171 20.60 -18.42 12.11
CA GLY A 171 21.51 -17.31 11.80
C GLY A 171 21.68 -16.31 12.95
N HIS A 172 21.08 -16.54 14.12
CA HIS A 172 21.03 -15.56 15.23
C HIS A 172 20.50 -14.17 14.83
N TRP A 173 19.65 -14.10 13.82
CA TRP A 173 19.02 -12.87 13.36
C TRP A 173 17.84 -12.48 14.26
N PRO A 174 17.67 -11.16 14.54
CA PRO A 174 16.58 -10.67 15.39
C PRO A 174 15.18 -10.88 14.79
#